data_cf0ece9b51aa4d3cacef8a4d67be414e
#
_entry.id   cf0ece9b51aa4d3cacef8a4d67be414e
#
_cell.length_a   1.000
_cell.length_b   1.000
_cell.length_c   1.000
_cell.angle_alpha   90.00
_cell.angle_beta   90.00
_cell.angle_gamma   90.00
#
_symmetry.space_group_name_H-M   'P 1'
#
loop_
_entity.id
_entity.type
_entity.pdbx_description
1 polymer ?
#
loop_
_entity_poly.entity_id
_entity_poly.type
_entity_poly.pdbx_seq_one_letter_code
_entity_poly.pdbx_strand_id
1 'polypeptide(L)'
;ETINMFLEVDPSEDNKLTLYRVDGKALAVTLPTSPVYAMYEFRFYLLVVAGGFLYLVFSDYAYIEIDPVDLSFDTTCAVNNSGQVCFNSGTTGKAYVFDANTLMLAEITDPAFYGSPRVDYLDGYGVFVKPNSQQFYISALNDFLTFDALDFASDEADPDNLVSFIV
;
A
#
# COMPACT_ATOMS: atom_id res chain seq x y z
N GLU A 1 30.93 -9.51 -14.10
CA GLU A 1 29.55 -9.30 -13.65
C GLU A 1 29.38 -9.96 -12.28
N THR A 2 29.09 -9.17 -11.22
CA THR A 2 28.87 -9.70 -9.85
C THR A 2 27.37 -9.92 -9.67
N ILE A 3 26.95 -11.17 -9.53
CA ILE A 3 25.56 -11.53 -9.27
C ILE A 3 25.43 -11.95 -7.80
N ASN A 4 24.47 -11.35 -7.08
CA ASN A 4 24.19 -11.61 -5.66
C ASN A 4 25.41 -11.39 -4.74
N MET A 5 26.17 -10.32 -5.00
CA MET A 5 27.30 -9.88 -4.17
C MET A 5 27.29 -8.37 -4.02
N PHE A 6 27.78 -7.85 -2.90
CA PHE A 6 28.00 -6.43 -2.67
C PHE A 6 29.39 -6.18 -2.09
N LEU A 7 29.91 -5.00 -2.37
CA LEU A 7 31.22 -4.57 -1.88
C LEU A 7 31.04 -3.73 -0.62
N GLU A 8 31.82 -4.05 0.40
CA GLU A 8 31.87 -3.28 1.63
C GLU A 8 33.33 -3.01 2.00
N VAL A 9 33.59 -1.85 2.60
CA VAL A 9 34.91 -1.53 3.16
C VAL A 9 35.01 -2.25 4.50
N ASP A 10 36.01 -3.11 4.64
CA ASP A 10 36.27 -3.77 5.90
C ASP A 10 36.79 -2.75 6.94
N PRO A 11 36.03 -2.48 8.01
CA PRO A 11 36.44 -1.49 9.01
C PRO A 11 37.64 -1.93 9.86
N SER A 12 38.04 -3.21 9.79
CA SER A 12 39.16 -3.77 10.55
C SER A 12 40.50 -3.71 9.82
N GLU A 13 40.49 -3.42 8.52
CA GLU A 13 41.71 -3.35 7.70
C GLU A 13 41.69 -2.10 6.80
N ASP A 14 42.78 -1.31 6.85
CA ASP A 14 42.91 -0.08 6.07
C ASP A 14 42.70 -0.32 4.57
N ASN A 15 41.60 0.20 4.02
CA ASN A 15 41.26 0.22 2.59
C ASN A 15 41.07 -1.13 1.89
N LYS A 16 40.84 -2.20 2.58
CA LYS A 16 40.43 -3.45 1.94
C LYS A 16 38.94 -3.43 1.59
N LEU A 17 38.66 -3.70 0.33
CA LEU A 17 37.31 -3.97 -0.18
C LEU A 17 37.04 -5.48 -0.06
N THR A 18 36.03 -5.82 0.70
CA THR A 18 35.57 -7.21 0.85
C THR A 18 34.30 -7.42 0.05
N LEU A 19 34.25 -8.50 -0.71
CA LEU A 19 33.08 -8.89 -1.48
C LEU A 19 32.23 -9.87 -0.65
N TYR A 20 31.08 -9.41 -0.19
CA TYR A 20 30.13 -10.25 0.55
C TYR A 20 29.09 -10.85 -0.40
N ARG A 21 28.73 -12.09 -0.14
CA ARG A 21 27.64 -12.77 -0.82
C ARG A 21 26.33 -12.36 -0.18
N VAL A 22 25.37 -11.96 -1.01
CA VAL A 22 23.99 -11.82 -0.56
C VAL A 22 23.39 -13.21 -0.37
N ASP A 23 22.70 -13.43 0.74
CA ASP A 23 22.00 -14.69 1.00
C ASP A 23 21.05 -15.05 -0.14
N GLY A 24 20.98 -16.32 -0.46
CA GLY A 24 20.10 -16.83 -1.50
C GLY A 24 18.63 -16.59 -1.14
N LYS A 25 17.80 -16.37 -2.16
CA LYS A 25 16.34 -16.30 -1.99
C LYS A 25 15.77 -17.72 -1.99
N ALA A 26 14.89 -18.02 -1.03
CA ALA A 26 14.07 -19.21 -1.02
C ALA A 26 12.63 -18.86 -1.36
N LEU A 27 11.95 -19.74 -2.11
CA LEU A 27 10.51 -19.62 -2.34
C LEU A 27 9.77 -19.90 -1.03
N ALA A 28 9.04 -18.89 -0.55
CA ALA A 28 8.26 -19.00 0.69
C ALA A 28 6.86 -19.57 0.40
N VAL A 29 6.13 -18.97 -0.56
CA VAL A 29 4.76 -19.36 -0.92
C VAL A 29 4.53 -19.10 -2.41
N THR A 30 3.68 -19.92 -3.03
CA THR A 30 3.15 -19.68 -4.38
C THR A 30 1.66 -19.41 -4.26
N LEU A 31 1.23 -18.22 -4.67
CA LEU A 31 -0.19 -17.86 -4.75
C LEU A 31 -0.80 -18.37 -6.07
N PRO A 32 -2.13 -18.64 -6.10
CA PRO A 32 -2.80 -19.11 -7.31
C PRO A 32 -2.79 -18.12 -8.45
N THR A 33 -2.72 -16.82 -8.15
CA THR A 33 -2.79 -15.73 -9.11
C THR A 33 -1.53 -14.90 -9.17
N SER A 34 -1.33 -14.23 -10.28
CA SER A 34 -0.17 -13.37 -10.55
C SER A 34 -0.54 -12.28 -11.58
N PRO A 35 0.22 -11.19 -11.67
CA PRO A 35 1.39 -10.82 -10.87
C PRO A 35 1.03 -10.28 -9.48
N VAL A 36 2.03 -10.15 -8.61
CA VAL A 36 1.87 -9.45 -7.33
C VAL A 36 1.94 -7.94 -7.58
N TYR A 37 0.92 -7.21 -7.16
CA TYR A 37 0.81 -5.75 -7.30
C TYR A 37 1.29 -5.02 -6.05
N ALA A 38 0.92 -5.52 -4.86
CA ALA A 38 1.30 -4.92 -3.59
C ALA A 38 1.45 -5.99 -2.51
N MET A 39 2.30 -5.68 -1.52
CA MET A 39 2.45 -6.45 -0.29
C MET A 39 2.51 -5.48 0.88
N TYR A 40 1.77 -5.78 1.94
CA TYR A 40 1.74 -4.97 3.13
C TYR A 40 1.73 -5.84 4.38
N GLU A 41 2.73 -5.67 5.24
CA GLU A 41 2.78 -6.35 6.53
C GLU A 41 1.88 -5.61 7.54
N PHE A 42 0.93 -6.32 8.12
CA PHE A 42 0.07 -5.79 9.13
C PHE A 42 -0.17 -6.78 10.27
N ARG A 43 0.23 -6.42 11.47
CA ARG A 43 0.21 -7.27 12.66
C ARG A 43 1.04 -8.55 12.45
N PHE A 44 0.37 -9.71 12.36
CA PHE A 44 0.99 -11.04 12.18
C PHE A 44 0.75 -11.61 10.77
N TYR A 45 0.26 -10.78 9.85
CA TYR A 45 -0.14 -11.17 8.52
C TYR A 45 0.63 -10.40 7.47
N LEU A 46 0.81 -11.01 6.32
CA LEU A 46 1.18 -10.32 5.09
C LEU A 46 -0.06 -10.27 4.18
N LEU A 47 -0.54 -9.08 3.92
CA LEU A 47 -1.58 -8.83 2.93
C LEU A 47 -0.93 -8.73 1.56
N VAL A 48 -1.41 -9.51 0.60
CA VAL A 48 -0.85 -9.58 -0.76
C VAL A 48 -1.95 -9.36 -1.77
N VAL A 49 -1.78 -8.34 -2.61
CA VAL A 49 -2.64 -8.12 -3.78
C VAL A 49 -1.98 -8.78 -4.98
N ALA A 50 -2.60 -9.81 -5.53
CA ALA A 50 -2.05 -10.55 -6.65
C ALA A 50 -3.14 -10.99 -7.64
N GLY A 51 -2.94 -10.71 -8.94
CA GLY A 51 -3.78 -11.18 -10.03
C GLY A 51 -5.27 -10.89 -9.90
N GLY A 52 -5.62 -9.78 -9.24
CA GLY A 52 -7.01 -9.37 -9.03
C GLY A 52 -7.68 -9.94 -7.77
N PHE A 53 -6.88 -10.42 -6.80
CA PHE A 53 -7.38 -10.90 -5.49
C PHE A 53 -6.54 -10.36 -4.34
N LEU A 54 -7.16 -10.24 -3.17
CA LEU A 54 -6.48 -10.02 -1.91
C LEU A 54 -6.27 -11.35 -1.19
N TYR A 55 -5.02 -11.61 -0.81
CA TYR A 55 -4.62 -12.78 -0.01
C TYR A 55 -4.13 -12.34 1.36
N LEU A 56 -4.45 -13.13 2.37
CA LEU A 56 -3.87 -13.06 3.70
C LEU A 56 -2.90 -14.23 3.86
N VAL A 57 -1.61 -13.92 4.03
CA VAL A 57 -0.56 -14.93 4.21
C VAL A 57 -0.10 -14.91 5.66
N PHE A 58 -0.05 -16.08 6.28
CA PHE A 58 0.34 -16.29 7.67
C PHE A 58 1.86 -16.52 7.81
N SER A 59 2.34 -16.49 9.04
CA SER A 59 3.77 -16.69 9.34
C SER A 59 4.31 -18.10 9.02
N ASP A 60 3.43 -19.08 8.91
CA ASP A 60 3.74 -20.45 8.48
C ASP A 60 3.65 -20.66 6.96
N TYR A 61 3.46 -19.56 6.22
CA TYR A 61 3.24 -19.50 4.76
C TYR A 61 1.93 -20.12 4.26
N ALA A 62 1.01 -20.52 5.15
CA ALA A 62 -0.36 -20.78 4.76
C ALA A 62 -1.01 -19.46 4.29
N TYR A 63 -1.99 -19.55 3.39
CA TYR A 63 -2.70 -18.38 2.93
C TYR A 63 -4.20 -18.66 2.79
N ILE A 64 -4.99 -17.60 2.85
CA ILE A 64 -6.39 -17.60 2.47
C ILE A 64 -6.65 -16.52 1.43
N GLU A 65 -7.49 -16.82 0.47
CA GLU A 65 -8.02 -15.85 -0.48
C GLU A 65 -9.20 -15.14 0.21
N ILE A 66 -9.16 -13.82 0.22
CA ILE A 66 -10.19 -13.01 0.88
C ILE A 66 -11.31 -12.70 -0.11
N ASP A 67 -11.04 -11.82 -1.08
CA ASP A 67 -12.02 -11.38 -2.06
C ASP A 67 -11.35 -10.84 -3.33
N PRO A 68 -12.07 -10.75 -4.46
CA PRO A 68 -11.59 -10.09 -5.66
C PRO A 68 -11.38 -8.59 -5.45
N VAL A 69 -10.35 -8.05 -6.08
CA VAL A 69 -10.03 -6.62 -6.12
C VAL A 69 -9.66 -6.17 -7.53
N ASP A 70 -10.04 -4.95 -7.88
CA ASP A 70 -9.64 -4.33 -9.15
C ASP A 70 -8.57 -3.26 -8.85
N LEU A 71 -7.34 -3.73 -8.65
CA LEU A 71 -6.15 -2.92 -8.33
C LEU A 71 -5.06 -3.18 -9.36
N SER A 72 -4.05 -2.30 -9.42
CA SER A 72 -2.97 -2.32 -10.41
C SER A 72 -1.60 -2.18 -9.74
N PHE A 73 -0.51 -2.13 -10.52
CA PHE A 73 0.87 -1.99 -10.05
C PHE A 73 1.16 -0.67 -9.32
N ASP A 74 0.29 0.33 -9.45
CA ASP A 74 0.36 1.58 -8.72
C ASP A 74 -0.36 1.55 -7.37
N THR A 75 -0.73 0.37 -6.90
CA THR A 75 -1.41 0.21 -5.61
C THR A 75 -0.58 0.77 -4.47
N THR A 76 -1.20 1.67 -3.71
CA THR A 76 -0.68 2.18 -2.45
C THR A 76 -1.57 1.72 -1.30
N CYS A 77 -1.03 1.73 -0.08
CA CYS A 77 -1.77 1.28 1.09
C CYS A 77 -1.47 2.15 2.30
N ALA A 78 -2.47 2.25 3.16
CA ALA A 78 -2.38 2.91 4.46
C ALA A 78 -3.16 2.11 5.50
N VAL A 79 -2.81 2.28 6.77
CA VAL A 79 -3.49 1.63 7.90
C VAL A 79 -3.93 2.68 8.91
N ASN A 80 -5.13 2.52 9.44
CA ASN A 80 -5.64 3.38 10.51
C ASN A 80 -5.57 2.71 11.89
N ASN A 81 -5.86 3.47 12.95
CA ASN A 81 -5.82 2.99 14.33
C ASN A 81 -6.95 2.01 14.68
N SER A 82 -8.02 1.93 13.88
CA SER A 82 -9.11 0.97 14.10
C SER A 82 -8.82 -0.43 13.53
N GLY A 83 -7.71 -0.58 12.79
CA GLY A 83 -7.29 -1.85 12.21
C GLY A 83 -7.79 -2.07 10.80
N GLN A 84 -8.19 -1.02 10.11
CA GLN A 84 -8.49 -1.05 8.68
C GLN A 84 -7.21 -0.82 7.87
N VAL A 85 -7.04 -1.58 6.80
CA VAL A 85 -5.98 -1.40 5.80
C VAL A 85 -6.65 -1.03 4.48
N CYS A 86 -6.37 0.17 4.00
CA CYS A 86 -6.87 0.66 2.72
C CYS A 86 -5.85 0.36 1.61
N PHE A 87 -6.30 -0.23 0.52
CA PHE A 87 -5.56 -0.40 -0.72
C PHE A 87 -6.24 0.40 -1.80
N ASN A 88 -5.52 1.26 -2.48
CA ASN A 88 -6.07 2.06 -3.58
C ASN A 88 -5.14 2.05 -4.80
N SER A 89 -5.71 2.23 -5.99
CA SER A 89 -4.99 2.36 -7.25
C SER A 89 -5.50 3.57 -8.02
N GLY A 90 -4.57 4.43 -8.42
CA GLY A 90 -4.88 5.58 -9.27
C GLY A 90 -5.28 5.18 -10.68
N THR A 91 -4.73 4.08 -11.20
CA THR A 91 -5.03 3.56 -12.55
C THR A 91 -6.48 3.08 -12.64
N THR A 92 -6.98 2.34 -11.66
CA THR A 92 -8.35 1.84 -11.67
C THR A 92 -9.35 2.82 -11.05
N GLY A 93 -8.86 3.78 -10.26
CA GLY A 93 -9.68 4.72 -9.51
C GLY A 93 -10.45 4.07 -8.35
N LYS A 94 -10.13 2.83 -8.02
CA LYS A 94 -10.80 2.05 -6.97
C LYS A 94 -9.95 1.94 -5.70
N ALA A 95 -10.64 1.74 -4.60
CA ALA A 95 -10.03 1.43 -3.33
C ALA A 95 -10.85 0.40 -2.55
N TYR A 96 -10.14 -0.39 -1.76
CA TYR A 96 -10.70 -1.47 -0.93
C TYR A 96 -10.15 -1.36 0.48
N VAL A 97 -11.01 -1.61 1.45
CA VAL A 97 -10.66 -1.57 2.87
C VAL A 97 -10.79 -2.96 3.45
N PHE A 98 -9.68 -3.50 3.92
CA PHE A 98 -9.65 -4.74 4.69
C PHE A 98 -9.71 -4.41 6.17
N ASP A 99 -10.70 -4.94 6.88
CA ASP A 99 -10.83 -4.83 8.33
C ASP A 99 -10.22 -6.08 8.99
N ALA A 100 -9.12 -5.89 9.70
CA ALA A 100 -8.40 -6.99 10.35
C ALA A 100 -9.10 -7.54 11.60
N ASN A 101 -10.15 -6.90 12.11
CA ASN A 101 -10.91 -7.40 13.25
C ASN A 101 -12.01 -8.37 12.79
N THR A 102 -12.55 -8.14 11.61
CA THR A 102 -13.62 -8.98 11.03
C THR A 102 -13.14 -9.90 9.90
N LEU A 103 -11.92 -9.65 9.36
CA LEU A 103 -11.35 -10.28 8.18
C LEU A 103 -12.22 -10.07 6.92
N MET A 104 -12.94 -8.95 6.86
CA MET A 104 -13.81 -8.61 5.74
C MET A 104 -13.14 -7.57 4.84
N LEU A 105 -13.43 -7.66 3.56
CA LEU A 105 -13.04 -6.67 2.56
C LEU A 105 -14.27 -5.92 2.06
N ALA A 106 -14.15 -4.61 1.88
CA ALA A 106 -15.20 -3.78 1.31
C ALA A 106 -14.59 -2.80 0.28
N GLU A 107 -15.24 -2.65 -0.88
CA GLU A 107 -14.91 -1.57 -1.83
C GLU A 107 -15.42 -0.22 -1.27
N ILE A 108 -14.64 0.84 -1.43
CA ILE A 108 -15.10 2.20 -1.11
C ILE A 108 -16.06 2.64 -2.22
N THR A 109 -17.33 2.76 -1.87
CA THR A 109 -18.41 3.16 -2.78
C THR A 109 -19.07 4.48 -2.41
N ASP A 110 -18.51 5.18 -1.42
CA ASP A 110 -18.98 6.49 -1.00
C ASP A 110 -18.92 7.49 -2.17
N PRO A 111 -19.99 8.23 -2.49
CA PRO A 111 -20.00 9.17 -3.61
C PRO A 111 -19.03 10.35 -3.46
N ALA A 112 -18.52 10.62 -2.26
CA ALA A 112 -17.47 11.60 -2.00
C ALA A 112 -16.04 11.03 -2.14
N PHE A 113 -15.89 9.75 -2.46
CA PHE A 113 -14.61 9.16 -2.84
C PHE A 113 -14.38 9.36 -4.35
N TYR A 114 -13.34 10.11 -4.71
CA TYR A 114 -13.03 10.49 -6.10
C TYR A 114 -11.99 9.57 -6.75
N GLY A 115 -11.59 8.48 -6.10
CA GLY A 115 -10.38 7.74 -6.45
C GLY A 115 -9.12 8.49 -5.99
N SER A 116 -7.98 7.82 -5.98
CA SER A 116 -6.72 8.46 -5.61
C SER A 116 -5.52 7.72 -6.18
N PRO A 117 -4.46 8.40 -6.62
CA PRO A 117 -3.18 7.78 -6.90
C PRO A 117 -2.37 7.48 -5.61
N ARG A 118 -2.73 8.10 -4.48
CA ARG A 118 -1.99 7.96 -3.23
C ARG A 118 -2.93 8.01 -2.03
N VAL A 119 -2.72 7.10 -1.07
CA VAL A 119 -3.31 7.16 0.26
C VAL A 119 -2.21 7.16 1.33
N ASP A 120 -2.44 7.88 2.40
CA ASP A 120 -1.65 7.81 3.63
C ASP A 120 -2.56 8.06 4.84
N TYR A 121 -2.03 7.97 6.05
CA TYR A 121 -2.79 8.13 7.29
C TYR A 121 -2.15 9.17 8.21
N LEU A 122 -2.91 10.18 8.59
CA LEU A 122 -2.46 11.27 9.46
C LEU A 122 -3.53 11.62 10.50
N ASP A 123 -3.16 11.66 11.76
CA ASP A 123 -3.98 12.18 12.87
C ASP A 123 -5.42 11.63 12.95
N GLY A 124 -5.61 10.37 12.55
CA GLY A 124 -6.92 9.74 12.58
C GLY A 124 -7.64 9.71 11.24
N TYR A 125 -7.12 10.37 10.21
CA TYR A 125 -7.76 10.48 8.91
C TYR A 125 -6.94 9.80 7.81
N GLY A 126 -7.62 9.14 6.90
CA GLY A 126 -7.03 8.77 5.61
C GLY A 126 -6.92 10.01 4.74
N VAL A 127 -5.75 10.28 4.20
CA VAL A 127 -5.50 11.40 3.30
C VAL A 127 -5.35 10.87 1.88
N PHE A 128 -6.08 11.44 0.93
CA PHE A 128 -6.16 10.99 -0.45
C PHE A 128 -5.91 12.15 -1.42
N VAL A 129 -5.08 11.91 -2.43
CA VAL A 129 -4.90 12.87 -3.54
C VAL A 129 -6.09 12.77 -4.48
N LYS A 130 -6.73 13.91 -4.78
CA LYS A 130 -7.79 13.94 -5.79
C LYS A 130 -7.16 13.95 -7.20
N PRO A 131 -7.52 13.01 -8.07
CA PRO A 131 -6.92 12.90 -9.39
C PRO A 131 -7.09 14.17 -10.24
N ASN A 132 -6.04 14.51 -10.99
CA ASN A 132 -6.02 15.63 -11.92
C ASN A 132 -6.41 16.99 -11.29
N SER A 133 -6.06 17.22 -10.03
CA SER A 133 -6.35 18.44 -9.31
C SER A 133 -5.23 18.82 -8.34
N GLN A 134 -5.32 20.01 -7.77
CA GLN A 134 -4.45 20.48 -6.67
C GLN A 134 -5.02 20.11 -5.30
N GLN A 135 -6.04 19.28 -5.25
CA GLN A 135 -6.78 18.99 -4.04
C GLN A 135 -6.36 17.65 -3.43
N PHE A 136 -6.39 17.61 -2.13
CA PHE A 136 -6.48 16.37 -1.36
C PHE A 136 -7.75 16.39 -0.52
N TYR A 137 -8.25 15.23 -0.16
CA TYR A 137 -9.44 15.05 0.65
C TYR A 137 -9.19 13.97 1.70
N ILE A 138 -10.02 13.97 2.74
CA ILE A 138 -9.82 13.07 3.88
C ILE A 138 -11.04 12.18 4.10
N SER A 139 -10.79 11.02 4.70
CA SER A 139 -11.84 10.12 5.18
C SER A 139 -12.41 10.60 6.51
N ALA A 140 -13.47 9.95 6.99
CA ALA A 140 -13.92 10.11 8.37
C ALA A 140 -12.86 9.63 9.38
N LEU A 141 -12.99 10.06 10.62
CA LEU A 141 -12.05 9.73 11.70
C LEU A 141 -11.99 8.21 11.94
N ASN A 142 -10.81 7.63 11.75
CA ASN A 142 -10.53 6.19 11.88
C ASN A 142 -11.46 5.28 11.04
N ASP A 143 -12.00 5.80 9.93
CA ASP A 143 -12.82 5.05 9.00
C ASP A 143 -12.50 5.42 7.55
N PHE A 144 -11.93 4.48 6.80
CA PHE A 144 -11.60 4.68 5.38
C PHE A 144 -12.79 4.50 4.43
N LEU A 145 -13.94 4.07 4.93
CA LEU A 145 -15.12 3.79 4.06
C LEU A 145 -16.04 5.01 3.88
N THR A 146 -15.94 6.00 4.76
CA THR A 146 -16.85 7.15 4.80
C THR A 146 -16.12 8.45 4.51
N PHE A 147 -16.72 9.31 3.68
CA PHE A 147 -16.16 10.61 3.28
C PHE A 147 -17.21 11.72 3.38
N ASP A 148 -16.75 12.96 3.64
CA ASP A 148 -17.56 14.16 3.46
C ASP A 148 -17.01 14.96 2.26
N ALA A 149 -17.87 15.29 1.31
CA ALA A 149 -17.49 16.03 0.11
C ALA A 149 -16.93 17.45 0.39
N LEU A 150 -17.10 17.96 1.62
CA LEU A 150 -16.59 19.26 2.05
C LEU A 150 -15.23 19.15 2.77
N ASP A 151 -14.78 17.96 3.10
CA ASP A 151 -13.52 17.72 3.80
C ASP A 151 -12.35 17.60 2.81
N PHE A 152 -11.96 18.72 2.22
CA PHE A 152 -10.84 18.82 1.30
C PHE A 152 -10.03 20.10 1.54
N ALA A 153 -8.78 20.11 1.06
CA ALA A 153 -7.97 21.31 0.93
C ALA A 153 -7.26 21.35 -0.42
N SER A 154 -6.81 22.54 -0.80
CA SER A 154 -6.09 22.75 -2.07
C SER A 154 -4.70 23.29 -1.79
N ASP A 155 -3.73 22.81 -2.53
CA ASP A 155 -2.42 23.47 -2.66
C ASP A 155 -2.56 24.55 -3.77
N GLU A 156 -2.54 25.81 -3.36
CA GLU A 156 -2.69 26.97 -4.28
C GLU A 156 -1.34 27.62 -4.63
N ALA A 157 -0.23 27.07 -4.10
CA ALA A 157 1.08 27.67 -4.27
C ALA A 157 1.64 27.51 -5.69
N ASP A 158 1.34 26.39 -6.33
CA ASP A 158 1.80 26.05 -7.67
C ASP A 158 0.63 25.67 -8.59
N PRO A 159 0.69 26.00 -9.90
CA PRO A 159 -0.38 25.72 -10.84
C PRO A 159 -0.51 24.24 -11.23
N ASP A 160 0.42 23.39 -10.77
CA ASP A 160 0.50 21.98 -11.15
C ASP A 160 -0.46 21.11 -10.31
N ASN A 161 -0.84 19.97 -10.87
CA ASN A 161 -1.64 19.00 -10.15
C ASN A 161 -0.85 18.35 -9.01
N LEU A 162 -1.50 18.11 -7.88
CA LEU A 162 -0.93 17.37 -6.77
C LEU A 162 -0.71 15.90 -7.18
N VAL A 163 0.53 15.44 -7.11
CA VAL A 163 0.91 14.07 -7.51
C VAL A 163 1.02 13.14 -6.29
N SER A 164 1.59 13.65 -5.20
CA SER A 164 1.86 12.87 -3.99
C SER A 164 2.06 13.80 -2.80
N PHE A 165 2.03 13.24 -1.62
CA PHE A 165 2.39 13.88 -0.36
C PHE A 165 3.18 12.90 0.51
N ILE A 166 3.81 13.40 1.55
CA ILE A 166 4.50 12.62 2.58
C ILE A 166 3.91 13.03 3.93
N VAL A 167 3.56 12.05 4.74
CA VAL A 167 3.08 12.20 6.10
C VAL A 167 4.17 11.83 7.09
#